data_8de26958a3f24b8319ecc59a328450f7
#
_entry.id   8de26958a3f24b8319ecc59a328450f7
#
_cell.length_a   1.000
_cell.length_b   1.000
_cell.length_c   1.000
_cell.angle_alpha   90.00
_cell.angle_beta   90.00
_cell.angle_gamma   90.00
#
_symmetry.space_group_name_H-M   'P 1'
#
loop_
_entity.id
_entity.type
_entity.pdbx_description
1 polymer ?
#
loop_
_entity_poly.entity_id
_entity_poly.type
_entity_poly.pdbx_seq_one_letter_code
_entity_poly.pdbx_strand_id
1 'polypeptide(L)'
;PLMADYSTLLVDGYKFFLTHGHHYHPGHFPPMGSGEILSYGHTHIPHLAVVAENLVAFNPGSLSLPKASMPASFGRYEDGTLCVVNLDSGQEMMRLDLELEKSKWV
;
A
#
# COMPACT_ATOMS: atom_id res chain seq x y z
N PRO A 1 5.81 25.30 10.04
CA PRO A 1 4.95 24.21 10.42
C PRO A 1 5.61 22.88 10.17
N LEU A 2 5.42 21.99 11.07
CA LEU A 2 5.93 20.65 10.90
C LEU A 2 4.99 19.87 10.01
N MET A 3 5.52 19.38 8.93
CA MET A 3 4.77 18.45 8.09
C MET A 3 5.03 17.06 8.62
N ALA A 4 3.98 16.33 8.88
CA ALA A 4 4.13 14.94 9.28
C ALA A 4 4.72 14.16 8.11
N ASP A 5 5.65 13.24 8.41
CA ASP A 5 6.20 12.35 7.39
C ASP A 5 5.19 11.34 6.91
N TYR A 6 4.06 11.23 7.60
CA TYR A 6 2.94 10.38 7.21
C TYR A 6 1.65 10.95 7.78
N SER A 7 0.54 10.52 7.19
CA SER A 7 -0.78 10.76 7.74
C SER A 7 -1.49 9.41 7.87
N THR A 8 -2.60 9.39 8.60
CA THR A 8 -3.34 8.15 8.81
C THR A 8 -4.78 8.29 8.34
N LEU A 9 -5.34 7.17 7.90
CA LEU A 9 -6.71 7.09 7.43
C LEU A 9 -7.30 5.77 7.92
N LEU A 10 -8.51 5.82 8.47
CA LEU A 10 -9.20 4.63 8.93
C LEU A 10 -10.35 4.31 7.97
N VAL A 11 -10.34 3.12 7.39
CA VAL A 11 -11.37 2.68 6.44
C VAL A 11 -11.80 1.26 6.82
N ASP A 12 -13.08 1.09 7.15
CA ASP A 12 -13.65 -0.22 7.54
C ASP A 12 -12.88 -0.89 8.67
N GLY A 13 -12.33 -0.10 9.60
CA GLY A 13 -11.52 -0.61 10.69
C GLY A 13 -10.06 -0.89 10.33
N TYR A 14 -9.68 -0.71 9.09
CA TYR A 14 -8.28 -0.84 8.66
C TYR A 14 -7.59 0.51 8.73
N LYS A 15 -6.43 0.54 9.38
CA LYS A 15 -5.66 1.77 9.50
C LYS A 15 -4.58 1.83 8.43
N PHE A 16 -4.64 2.87 7.64
CA PHE A 16 -3.67 3.13 6.58
C PHE A 16 -2.73 4.25 7.03
N PHE A 17 -1.45 4.01 6.86
CA PHE A 17 -0.43 5.05 7.01
C PHE A 17 -0.06 5.49 5.60
N LEU A 18 -0.28 6.77 5.30
CA LEU A 18 -0.06 7.32 3.96
C LEU A 18 1.21 8.16 3.98
N THR A 19 2.16 7.82 3.14
CA THR A 19 3.43 8.54 3.07
C THR A 19 3.91 8.64 1.63
N HIS A 20 4.78 9.61 1.38
CA HIS A 20 5.41 9.74 0.08
C HIS A 20 6.39 8.59 -0.21
N GLY A 21 6.96 7.98 0.82
CA GLY A 21 7.89 6.87 0.65
C GLY A 21 9.35 7.29 0.69
N HIS A 22 9.61 8.58 0.85
CA HIS A 22 10.98 9.08 0.94
C HIS A 22 11.61 8.71 2.28
N HIS A 23 10.88 8.93 3.36
CA HIS A 23 11.35 8.65 4.72
C HIS A 23 10.87 7.29 5.21
N TYR A 24 9.56 7.02 5.08
CA TYR A 24 8.98 5.74 5.48
C TYR A 24 8.68 4.89 4.25
N HIS A 25 9.11 3.64 4.29
CA HIS A 25 8.99 2.66 3.21
C HIS A 25 9.23 1.27 3.82
N PRO A 26 9.11 0.15 3.09
CA PRO A 26 9.30 -1.17 3.69
C PRO A 26 10.63 -1.41 4.40
N GLY A 27 11.65 -0.58 4.17
CA GLY A 27 12.91 -0.64 4.90
C GLY A 27 12.92 0.17 6.19
N HIS A 28 11.92 1.04 6.40
CA HIS A 28 11.85 1.92 7.56
C HIS A 28 10.40 2.29 7.84
N PHE A 29 9.74 1.50 8.69
CA PHE A 29 8.33 1.72 9.00
C PHE A 29 8.13 2.82 10.04
N PRO A 30 6.99 3.57 9.95
CA PRO A 30 6.57 4.39 11.08
C PRO A 30 6.09 3.49 12.23
N PRO A 31 5.69 4.04 13.38
CA PRO A 31 5.24 3.21 14.49
C PRO A 31 3.88 2.57 14.17
N MET A 32 3.92 1.37 13.61
CA MET A 32 2.75 0.62 13.15
C MET A 32 2.59 -0.68 13.91
N GLY A 33 1.35 -1.16 13.97
CA GLY A 33 1.03 -2.46 14.56
C GLY A 33 0.62 -3.47 13.50
N SER A 34 0.51 -4.74 13.91
CA SER A 34 0.09 -5.83 13.04
C SER A 34 -1.23 -5.50 12.35
N GLY A 35 -1.29 -5.80 11.06
CA GLY A 35 -2.49 -5.60 10.27
C GLY A 35 -2.67 -4.19 9.73
N GLU A 36 -1.80 -3.26 10.09
CA GLU A 36 -1.87 -1.91 9.56
C GLU A 36 -1.17 -1.84 8.22
N ILE A 37 -1.58 -0.90 7.39
CA ILE A 37 -1.13 -0.81 6.01
C ILE A 37 -0.28 0.43 5.82
N LEU A 38 0.94 0.26 5.29
CA LEU A 38 1.77 1.37 4.87
C LEU A 38 1.57 1.57 3.37
N SER A 39 0.92 2.67 3.00
CA SER A 39 0.76 3.06 1.61
C SER A 39 1.83 4.09 1.29
N TYR A 40 2.71 3.77 0.36
CA TYR A 40 3.89 4.57 0.07
C TYR A 40 4.09 4.71 -1.44
N GLY A 41 4.90 5.69 -1.82
CA GLY A 41 5.22 5.93 -3.23
C GLY A 41 6.72 5.91 -3.45
N HIS A 42 7.24 6.92 -4.11
CA HIS A 42 8.65 7.19 -4.38
C HIS A 42 9.28 6.29 -5.46
N THR A 43 9.21 4.97 -5.31
CA THR A 43 9.84 4.06 -6.29
C THR A 43 9.11 3.98 -7.61
N HIS A 44 7.82 4.33 -7.64
CA HIS A 44 6.92 4.22 -8.81
C HIS A 44 6.78 2.76 -9.29
N ILE A 45 7.15 1.80 -8.46
CA ILE A 45 7.04 0.38 -8.77
C ILE A 45 5.94 -0.21 -7.88
N PRO A 46 4.87 -0.77 -8.46
CA PRO A 46 3.78 -1.30 -7.64
C PRO A 46 4.26 -2.46 -6.76
N HIS A 47 3.74 -2.50 -5.55
CA HIS A 47 4.09 -3.53 -4.58
C HIS A 47 2.90 -3.73 -3.63
N LEU A 48 2.57 -4.98 -3.35
CA LEU A 48 1.48 -5.29 -2.44
C LEU A 48 1.79 -6.63 -1.78
N ALA A 49 2.13 -6.59 -0.49
CA ALA A 49 2.55 -7.80 0.23
C ALA A 49 2.41 -7.63 1.73
N VAL A 50 2.23 -8.75 2.42
CA VAL A 50 2.38 -8.82 3.87
C VAL A 50 3.87 -9.02 4.15
N VAL A 51 4.42 -8.15 4.97
CA VAL A 51 5.85 -8.18 5.31
C VAL A 51 6.01 -8.50 6.79
N ALA A 52 7.20 -8.27 7.35
CA ALA A 52 7.52 -8.63 8.73
C ALA A 52 6.46 -8.11 9.72
N GLU A 53 6.17 -8.91 10.75
CA GLU A 53 5.25 -8.55 11.84
C GLU A 53 3.82 -8.28 11.37
N ASN A 54 3.42 -8.90 10.27
CA ASN A 54 2.08 -8.77 9.68
C ASN A 54 1.74 -7.34 9.26
N LEU A 55 2.74 -6.56 8.89
CA LEU A 55 2.53 -5.25 8.29
C LEU A 55 2.27 -5.41 6.80
N VAL A 56 1.37 -4.61 6.27
CA VAL A 56 1.06 -4.64 4.84
C VAL A 56 1.78 -3.48 4.15
N ALA A 57 2.59 -3.80 3.14
CA ALA A 57 3.25 -2.80 2.31
C ALA A 57 2.47 -2.65 1.02
N PHE A 58 2.07 -1.42 0.69
CA PHE A 58 1.23 -1.12 -0.45
C PHE A 58 1.77 0.08 -1.22
N ASN A 59 2.31 -0.19 -2.41
CA ASN A 59 2.71 0.86 -3.34
C ASN A 59 1.83 0.72 -4.59
N PRO A 60 0.95 1.69 -4.86
CA PRO A 60 0.04 1.59 -6.01
C PRO A 60 0.71 1.78 -7.37
N GLY A 61 2.01 2.06 -7.41
CA GLY A 61 2.70 2.37 -8.64
C GLY A 61 2.55 3.82 -9.03
N SER A 62 2.61 4.11 -10.33
CA SER A 62 2.53 5.47 -10.81
C SER A 62 1.54 5.59 -11.97
N LEU A 63 0.75 6.66 -11.94
CA LEU A 63 -0.18 6.98 -13.04
C LEU A 63 0.54 7.57 -14.24
N SER A 64 1.61 8.33 -14.00
CA SER A 64 2.25 9.11 -15.06
C SER A 64 3.73 8.82 -15.24
N LEU A 65 4.40 8.23 -14.24
CA LEU A 65 5.83 7.98 -14.28
C LEU A 65 6.15 6.54 -13.89
N PRO A 66 5.61 5.54 -14.60
CA PRO A 66 5.90 4.15 -14.26
C PRO A 66 7.36 3.83 -14.51
N LYS A 67 7.90 2.87 -13.74
CA LYS A 67 9.29 2.42 -13.84
C LYS A 67 9.36 0.91 -13.93
N ALA A 68 10.56 0.39 -14.20
CA ALA A 68 10.85 -1.04 -14.25
C ALA A 68 9.96 -1.78 -15.27
N SER A 69 9.63 -1.13 -16.37
CA SER A 69 8.78 -1.67 -17.44
C SER A 69 7.36 -2.00 -16.96
N MET A 70 6.95 -1.45 -15.82
CA MET A 70 5.60 -1.63 -15.31
C MET A 70 4.66 -0.65 -16.01
N PRO A 71 3.42 -1.07 -16.29
CA PRO A 71 2.43 -0.13 -16.84
C PRO A 71 2.03 0.90 -15.80
N ALA A 72 1.46 2.01 -16.24
CA ALA A 72 0.85 2.97 -15.33
C ALA A 72 -0.24 2.27 -14.51
N SER A 73 -0.31 2.57 -13.23
CA SER A 73 -1.18 1.85 -12.30
C SER A 73 -1.69 2.75 -11.18
N PHE A 74 -2.72 2.27 -10.50
CA PHE A 74 -3.27 2.94 -9.33
C PHE A 74 -3.72 1.91 -8.31
N GLY A 75 -3.91 2.35 -7.07
CA GLY A 75 -4.39 1.49 -6.01
C GLY A 75 -5.90 1.62 -5.83
N ARG A 76 -6.54 0.52 -5.40
CA ARG A 76 -7.95 0.51 -5.09
C ARG A 76 -8.18 -0.29 -3.82
N TYR A 77 -8.99 0.26 -2.93
CA TYR A 77 -9.51 -0.45 -1.77
C TYR A 77 -11.01 -0.65 -1.96
N GLU A 78 -11.49 -1.86 -1.77
CA GLU A 78 -12.92 -2.15 -1.87
C GLU A 78 -13.27 -3.34 -0.96
N ASP A 79 -14.13 -3.12 0.01
CA ASP A 79 -14.67 -4.16 0.88
C ASP A 79 -13.59 -5.09 1.46
N GLY A 80 -12.53 -4.49 2.01
CA GLY A 80 -11.46 -5.25 2.64
C GLY A 80 -10.41 -5.80 1.70
N THR A 81 -10.47 -5.45 0.41
CA THR A 81 -9.52 -5.91 -0.58
C THR A 81 -8.70 -4.76 -1.15
N LEU A 82 -7.38 -4.92 -1.14
CA LEU A 82 -6.46 -4.00 -1.79
C LEU A 82 -6.08 -4.55 -3.16
N CYS A 83 -6.03 -3.66 -4.15
CA CYS A 83 -5.64 -4.03 -5.51
C CYS A 83 -4.70 -2.98 -6.08
N VAL A 84 -3.80 -3.43 -6.97
CA VAL A 84 -3.11 -2.54 -7.90
C VAL A 84 -3.70 -2.80 -9.27
N VAL A 85 -4.16 -1.75 -9.94
CA VAL A 85 -4.93 -1.85 -11.18
C VAL A 85 -4.18 -1.17 -12.31
N ASN A 86 -4.08 -1.86 -13.46
CA ASN A 86 -3.50 -1.31 -14.67
C ASN A 86 -4.41 -0.19 -15.18
N LEU A 87 -3.86 1.02 -15.33
CA LEU A 87 -4.63 2.18 -15.75
C LEU A 87 -5.24 2.02 -17.15
N ASP A 88 -4.51 1.41 -18.06
CA ASP A 88 -4.94 1.30 -19.45
C ASP A 88 -5.96 0.19 -19.67
N SER A 89 -5.75 -0.96 -19.06
CA SER A 89 -6.61 -2.13 -19.28
C SER A 89 -7.73 -2.26 -18.25
N GLY A 90 -7.57 -1.63 -17.07
CA GLY A 90 -8.50 -1.79 -15.97
C GLY A 90 -8.39 -3.13 -15.26
N GLN A 91 -7.38 -3.93 -15.60
CA GLN A 91 -7.20 -5.24 -14.98
C GLN A 91 -6.39 -5.16 -13.70
N GLU A 92 -6.73 -6.02 -12.74
CA GLU A 92 -5.97 -6.12 -11.51
C GLU A 92 -4.61 -6.76 -11.79
N MET A 93 -3.55 -6.09 -11.31
CA MET A 93 -2.19 -6.60 -11.41
C MET A 93 -1.77 -7.32 -10.14
N MET A 94 -2.28 -6.85 -9.00
CA MET A 94 -2.00 -7.40 -7.69
C MET A 94 -3.26 -7.30 -6.83
N ARG A 95 -3.43 -8.26 -5.90
CA ARG A 95 -4.62 -8.29 -5.06
C ARG A 95 -4.27 -8.87 -3.71
N LEU A 96 -4.77 -8.26 -2.65
CA LEU A 96 -4.61 -8.75 -1.28
C LEU A 96 -5.93 -8.60 -0.53
N ASP A 97 -6.46 -9.73 -0.06
CA ASP A 97 -7.67 -9.76 0.73
C ASP A 97 -7.29 -9.61 2.21
N LEU A 98 -7.57 -8.43 2.78
CA LEU A 98 -7.19 -8.12 4.16
C LEU A 98 -7.91 -8.98 5.18
N GLU A 99 -9.18 -9.36 4.92
CA GLU A 99 -9.90 -10.23 5.85
C GLU A 99 -9.30 -11.62 5.90
N LEU A 100 -8.89 -12.14 4.75
CA LEU A 100 -8.24 -13.45 4.67
C LEU A 100 -6.89 -13.41 5.37
N GLU A 101 -6.09 -12.36 5.13
CA GLU A 101 -4.80 -12.22 5.81
C GLU A 101 -4.99 -12.05 7.31
N LYS A 102 -5.98 -11.26 7.73
CA LYS A 102 -6.26 -11.02 9.14
C LYS A 102 -6.51 -12.32 9.92
N SER A 103 -7.11 -13.30 9.29
CA SER A 103 -7.36 -14.58 9.95
C SER A 103 -6.06 -15.34 10.28
N LYS A 104 -4.94 -14.94 9.69
CA LYS A 104 -3.63 -15.55 9.93
C LYS A 104 -2.81 -14.80 10.97
N TRP A 105 -3.29 -13.65 11.47
CA TRP A 105 -2.54 -12.77 12.38
C TRP A 105 -2.81 -13.07 13.85
N VAL A 106 -2.87 -14.31 14.21
CA VAL A 106 -3.21 -14.71 15.57
C VAL A 106 -1.98 -15.12 16.34
#